data_e64940e3f02ff0c9b9e2c9572d0a02b0
#
_entry.id   e64940e3f02ff0c9b9e2c9572d0a02b0
#
_cell.length_a   1.000
_cell.length_b   1.000
_cell.length_c   1.000
_cell.angle_alpha   90.00
_cell.angle_beta   90.00
_cell.angle_gamma   90.00
#
_symmetry.space_group_name_H-M   'P 1'
#
loop_
_entity.id
_entity.type
_entity.pdbx_description
1 polymer ?
#
loop_
_entity_poly.entity_id
_entity_poly.type
_entity_poly.pdbx_seq_one_letter_code
_entity_poly.pdbx_strand_id
1 'polypeptide(L)'
;SKIKNMLVLAGSSIAFAVITVFLLFSSDLVSGSKTFDFYEELTDITDLYYQEEFQNGSKADREKICEQADTGLRKLQKQCAEKEESRKILQILAVNSEYQENYENAGFYYEQMLLYDETYRAGYGEYGMFLFRTGQKEAGQALWTEYKSKETMLDDTVSRNLRLWEKEMTKSEEKS
;
A
#
# COMPACT_ATOMS: atom_id res chain seq x y z
N SER A 1 11.76 19.65 13.60
CA SER A 1 11.64 20.13 12.23
C SER A 1 12.42 19.27 11.23
N LYS A 2 13.74 19.03 11.40
CA LYS A 2 14.52 18.16 10.48
C LYS A 2 14.08 16.69 10.48
N ILE A 3 13.59 16.19 11.59
CA ILE A 3 13.10 14.81 11.72
C ILE A 3 11.77 14.61 10.99
N LYS A 4 10.86 15.61 11.01
CA LYS A 4 9.61 15.56 10.23
C LYS A 4 9.88 15.48 8.72
N ASN A 5 10.82 16.27 8.21
CA ASN A 5 11.16 16.26 6.78
C ASN A 5 11.87 14.97 6.35
N MET A 6 12.64 14.36 7.25
CA MET A 6 13.31 13.08 6.98
C MET A 6 12.34 11.90 6.97
N LEU A 7 11.30 11.94 7.82
CA LEU A 7 10.22 10.94 7.83
C LEU A 7 9.34 11.02 6.57
N VAL A 8 9.04 12.21 6.08
CA VAL A 8 8.28 12.41 4.84
C VAL A 8 9.06 11.89 3.64
N LEU A 9 10.37 12.15 3.55
CA LEU A 9 11.24 11.65 2.48
C LEU A 9 11.42 10.13 2.53
N ALA A 10 11.56 9.55 3.72
CA ALA A 10 11.65 8.09 3.87
C ALA A 10 10.31 7.41 3.58
N GLY A 11 9.20 8.01 3.99
CA GLY A 11 7.84 7.50 3.72
C GLY A 11 7.52 7.48 2.23
N SER A 12 7.83 8.55 1.50
CA SER A 12 7.59 8.62 0.07
C SER A 12 8.42 7.60 -0.72
N SER A 13 9.69 7.41 -0.37
CA SER A 13 10.57 6.45 -1.06
C SER A 13 10.12 4.99 -0.86
N ILE A 14 9.56 4.65 0.29
CA ILE A 14 9.08 3.28 0.58
C ILE A 14 7.73 3.05 -0.11
N ALA A 15 6.81 4.00 -0.08
CA ALA A 15 5.54 3.92 -0.79
C ALA A 15 5.75 3.79 -2.31
N PHE A 16 6.73 4.51 -2.88
CA PHE A 16 7.14 4.36 -4.28
C PHE A 16 7.63 2.94 -4.61
N ALA A 17 8.44 2.35 -3.74
CA ALA A 17 8.92 0.99 -3.94
C ALA A 17 7.77 -0.04 -3.95
N VAL A 18 6.73 0.18 -3.15
CA VAL A 18 5.54 -0.68 -3.12
C VAL A 18 4.78 -0.63 -4.44
N ILE A 19 4.51 0.57 -4.96
CA ILE A 19 3.81 0.73 -6.24
C ILE A 19 4.63 0.14 -7.38
N THR A 20 5.95 0.39 -7.42
CA THR A 20 6.84 -0.09 -8.49
C THR A 20 6.97 -1.61 -8.49
N VAL A 21 7.15 -2.24 -7.34
CA VAL A 21 7.21 -3.71 -7.22
C VAL A 21 5.88 -4.34 -7.64
N PHE A 22 4.77 -3.70 -7.26
CA PHE A 22 3.44 -4.16 -7.61
C PHE A 22 3.17 -4.15 -9.12
N LEU A 23 3.56 -3.09 -9.84
CA LEU A 23 3.40 -3.01 -11.30
C LEU A 23 4.28 -4.03 -12.05
N LEU A 24 5.49 -4.31 -11.56
CA LEU A 24 6.40 -5.28 -12.18
C LEU A 24 5.90 -6.74 -12.06
N PHE A 25 5.20 -7.08 -10.97
CA PHE A 25 4.62 -8.43 -10.81
C PHE A 25 3.27 -8.61 -11.50
N SER A 26 2.63 -7.52 -11.95
CA SER A 26 1.32 -7.57 -12.63
C SER A 26 1.44 -7.94 -14.11
N SER A 27 2.63 -7.85 -14.71
CA SER A 27 2.81 -8.05 -16.15
C SER A 27 2.78 -9.50 -16.62
N ASP A 28 2.89 -10.49 -15.73
CA ASP A 28 3.03 -11.89 -16.12
C ASP A 28 1.74 -12.73 -16.07
N LEU A 29 0.59 -12.13 -15.79
CA LEU A 29 -0.65 -12.89 -15.54
C LEU A 29 -1.85 -12.42 -16.36
N VAL A 30 -1.70 -12.13 -17.66
CA VAL A 30 -2.86 -11.71 -18.45
C VAL A 30 -3.06 -12.54 -19.71
N SER A 31 -4.07 -13.40 -19.67
CA SER A 31 -4.79 -13.82 -20.87
C SER A 31 -6.30 -13.66 -20.64
N GLY A 32 -6.85 -12.53 -21.09
CA GLY A 32 -8.29 -12.28 -21.11
C GLY A 32 -8.61 -10.79 -21.34
N SER A 33 -9.40 -10.47 -22.35
CA SER A 33 -9.63 -9.10 -22.84
C SER A 33 -10.29 -8.14 -21.82
N LYS A 34 -10.93 -8.63 -20.77
CA LYS A 34 -11.55 -7.80 -19.71
C LYS A 34 -10.57 -7.34 -18.64
N THR A 35 -9.53 -8.12 -18.41
CA THR A 35 -8.50 -7.85 -17.41
C THR A 35 -7.54 -6.76 -17.89
N PHE A 36 -7.36 -6.63 -19.20
CA PHE A 36 -6.47 -5.64 -19.80
C PHE A 36 -6.92 -4.22 -19.52
N ASP A 37 -8.20 -3.93 -19.68
CA ASP A 37 -8.75 -2.57 -19.47
C ASP A 37 -8.62 -2.10 -18.03
N PHE A 38 -8.83 -2.99 -17.03
CA PHE A 38 -8.64 -2.68 -15.62
C PHE A 38 -7.20 -2.28 -15.31
N TYR A 39 -6.24 -3.06 -15.79
CA TYR A 39 -4.83 -2.80 -15.51
C TYR A 39 -4.28 -1.59 -16.26
N GLU A 40 -4.78 -1.32 -17.45
CA GLU A 40 -4.47 -0.10 -18.19
C GLU A 40 -4.96 1.14 -17.43
N GLU A 41 -6.25 1.19 -17.06
CA GLU A 41 -6.80 2.30 -16.27
C GLU A 41 -6.09 2.44 -14.90
N LEU A 42 -5.74 1.33 -14.24
CA LEU A 42 -5.01 1.36 -12.99
C LEU A 42 -3.60 1.94 -13.17
N THR A 43 -2.93 1.58 -14.25
CA THR A 43 -1.60 2.11 -14.60
C THR A 43 -1.68 3.61 -14.84
N ASP A 44 -2.65 4.08 -15.62
CA ASP A 44 -2.86 5.51 -15.87
C ASP A 44 -3.05 6.30 -14.56
N ILE A 45 -3.79 5.73 -13.60
CA ILE A 45 -3.98 6.35 -12.29
C ILE A 45 -2.67 6.37 -11.49
N THR A 46 -1.92 5.28 -11.48
CA THR A 46 -0.66 5.21 -10.72
C THR A 46 0.46 6.05 -11.36
N ASP A 47 0.42 6.26 -12.65
CA ASP A 47 1.35 7.13 -13.38
C ASP A 47 1.23 8.61 -12.96
N LEU A 48 0.09 9.02 -12.39
CA LEU A 48 -0.05 10.35 -11.81
C LEU A 48 1.01 10.64 -10.73
N TYR A 49 1.40 9.62 -9.95
CA TYR A 49 2.40 9.77 -8.89
C TYR A 49 3.83 9.89 -9.42
N TYR A 50 4.08 9.61 -10.70
CA TYR A 50 5.37 9.77 -11.37
C TYR A 50 5.52 11.12 -12.08
N GLN A 51 4.46 11.94 -12.12
CA GLN A 51 4.52 13.27 -12.71
C GLN A 51 5.45 14.19 -11.90
N GLU A 52 6.10 15.13 -12.58
CA GLU A 52 7.03 16.05 -11.95
C GLU A 52 6.35 16.92 -10.87
N GLU A 53 5.11 17.30 -11.11
CA GLU A 53 4.27 18.06 -10.19
C GLU A 53 4.04 17.31 -8.87
N PHE A 54 3.90 15.99 -8.92
CA PHE A 54 3.79 15.18 -7.70
C PHE A 54 5.14 15.05 -7.01
N GLN A 55 6.21 14.78 -7.75
CA GLN A 55 7.53 14.51 -7.22
C GLN A 55 8.22 15.76 -6.64
N ASN A 56 8.15 16.86 -7.37
CA ASN A 56 8.91 18.07 -7.11
C ASN A 56 8.04 19.32 -6.90
N GLY A 57 6.72 19.19 -7.09
CA GLY A 57 5.77 20.28 -6.95
C GLY A 57 5.48 20.71 -5.51
N SER A 58 4.63 21.70 -5.37
CA SER A 58 4.14 22.19 -4.10
C SER A 58 3.24 21.16 -3.39
N LYS A 59 2.92 21.39 -2.12
CA LYS A 59 1.92 20.58 -1.41
C LYS A 59 0.58 20.59 -2.13
N ALA A 60 0.15 21.75 -2.65
CA ALA A 60 -1.11 21.89 -3.37
C ALA A 60 -1.12 21.08 -4.69
N ASP A 61 0.01 21.02 -5.39
CA ASP A 61 0.12 20.19 -6.60
C ASP A 61 -0.04 18.71 -6.27
N ARG A 62 0.62 18.23 -5.20
CA ARG A 62 0.48 16.85 -4.72
C ARG A 62 -0.95 16.51 -4.27
N GLU A 63 -1.59 17.41 -3.51
CA GLU A 63 -2.99 17.25 -3.09
C GLU A 63 -3.92 17.10 -4.28
N LYS A 64 -3.77 17.97 -5.30
CA LYS A 64 -4.55 17.90 -6.53
C LYS A 64 -4.38 16.57 -7.27
N ILE A 65 -3.16 16.06 -7.35
CA ILE A 65 -2.87 14.78 -7.99
C ILE A 65 -3.50 13.63 -7.17
N CYS A 66 -3.40 13.67 -5.85
CA CYS A 66 -4.05 12.69 -4.98
C CYS A 66 -5.58 12.69 -5.13
N GLU A 67 -6.22 13.84 -5.30
CA GLU A 67 -7.65 13.94 -5.58
C GLU A 67 -8.02 13.34 -6.94
N GLN A 68 -7.20 13.57 -7.96
CA GLN A 68 -7.38 12.94 -9.27
C GLN A 68 -7.27 11.42 -9.18
N ALA A 69 -6.27 10.92 -8.49
CA ALA A 69 -6.07 9.49 -8.27
C ALA A 69 -7.24 8.88 -7.48
N ASP A 70 -7.71 9.51 -6.39
CA ASP A 70 -8.87 9.05 -5.62
C ASP A 70 -10.12 8.94 -6.51
N THR A 71 -10.36 9.94 -7.34
CA THR A 71 -11.49 9.95 -8.28
C THR A 71 -11.41 8.79 -9.28
N GLY A 72 -10.24 8.56 -9.86
CA GLY A 72 -9.99 7.45 -10.79
C GLY A 72 -10.16 6.09 -10.11
N LEU A 73 -9.58 5.91 -8.94
CA LEU A 73 -9.67 4.67 -8.16
C LEU A 73 -11.11 4.34 -7.79
N ARG A 74 -11.90 5.32 -7.35
CA ARG A 74 -13.32 5.10 -7.02
C ARG A 74 -14.18 4.78 -8.23
N LYS A 75 -13.85 5.36 -9.40
CA LYS A 75 -14.51 4.99 -10.67
C LYS A 75 -14.18 3.55 -11.02
N LEU A 76 -12.90 3.18 -10.96
CA LEU A 76 -12.41 1.85 -11.26
C LEU A 76 -12.98 0.79 -10.29
N GLN A 77 -13.09 1.12 -9.01
CA GLN A 77 -13.68 0.25 -7.98
C GLN A 77 -15.11 -0.19 -8.30
N LYS A 78 -15.90 0.67 -8.94
CA LYS A 78 -17.28 0.34 -9.35
C LYS A 78 -17.34 -0.65 -10.52
N GLN A 79 -16.24 -0.82 -11.21
CA GLN A 79 -16.11 -1.71 -12.38
C GLN A 79 -15.39 -3.01 -12.04
N CYS A 80 -14.83 -3.13 -10.85
CA CYS A 80 -14.14 -4.33 -10.39
C CYS A 80 -15.09 -5.52 -10.34
N ALA A 81 -14.67 -6.61 -10.93
CA ALA A 81 -15.38 -7.89 -10.89
C ALA A 81 -14.61 -8.93 -10.04
N GLU A 82 -13.31 -8.77 -9.91
CA GLU A 82 -12.44 -9.77 -9.30
C GLU A 82 -11.92 -9.33 -7.91
N LYS A 83 -11.69 -10.31 -7.06
CA LYS A 83 -11.18 -10.11 -5.69
C LYS A 83 -9.82 -9.40 -5.71
N GLU A 84 -8.94 -9.82 -6.62
CA GLU A 84 -7.61 -9.24 -6.74
C GLU A 84 -7.65 -7.77 -7.17
N GLU A 85 -8.51 -7.42 -8.11
CA GLU A 85 -8.72 -6.04 -8.57
C GLU A 85 -9.16 -5.14 -7.42
N SER A 86 -10.17 -5.59 -6.65
CA SER A 86 -10.67 -4.86 -5.48
C SER A 86 -9.58 -4.68 -4.41
N ARG A 87 -8.79 -5.72 -4.14
CA ARG A 87 -7.65 -5.65 -3.21
C ARG A 87 -6.62 -4.62 -3.66
N LYS A 88 -6.26 -4.60 -4.95
CA LYS A 88 -5.32 -3.63 -5.52
C LYS A 88 -5.79 -2.20 -5.36
N ILE A 89 -7.07 -1.94 -5.60
CA ILE A 89 -7.64 -0.61 -5.40
C ILE A 89 -7.53 -0.19 -3.93
N LEU A 90 -7.91 -1.06 -2.99
CA LEU A 90 -7.81 -0.75 -1.56
C LEU A 90 -6.37 -0.44 -1.15
N GLN A 91 -5.39 -1.18 -1.67
CA GLN A 91 -3.98 -0.92 -1.45
C GLN A 91 -3.56 0.48 -1.93
N ILE A 92 -3.95 0.85 -3.15
CA ILE A 92 -3.58 2.16 -3.71
C ILE A 92 -4.33 3.30 -3.01
N LEU A 93 -5.58 3.10 -2.60
CA LEU A 93 -6.31 4.06 -1.78
C LEU A 93 -5.63 4.30 -0.43
N ALA A 94 -5.08 3.26 0.20
CA ALA A 94 -4.28 3.39 1.42
C ALA A 94 -3.04 4.26 1.17
N VAL A 95 -2.26 3.95 0.14
CA VAL A 95 -1.05 4.72 -0.23
C VAL A 95 -1.40 6.17 -0.61
N ASN A 96 -2.48 6.38 -1.37
CA ASN A 96 -2.95 7.72 -1.71
C ASN A 96 -3.32 8.55 -0.48
N SER A 97 -3.93 7.90 0.52
CA SER A 97 -4.24 8.54 1.80
C SER A 97 -2.98 8.86 2.60
N GLU A 98 -1.94 8.02 2.55
CA GLU A 98 -0.64 8.34 3.14
C GLU A 98 0.00 9.57 2.49
N TYR A 99 -0.08 9.70 1.18
CA TYR A 99 0.44 10.89 0.47
C TYR A 99 -0.28 12.18 0.87
N GLN A 100 -1.55 12.08 1.24
CA GLN A 100 -2.35 13.19 1.77
C GLN A 100 -2.15 13.42 3.27
N GLU A 101 -1.25 12.67 3.92
CA GLU A 101 -1.09 12.66 5.39
C GLU A 101 -2.38 12.32 6.15
N ASN A 102 -3.35 11.71 5.48
CA ASN A 102 -4.60 11.24 6.08
C ASN A 102 -4.42 9.81 6.59
N TYR A 103 -3.74 9.68 7.73
CA TYR A 103 -3.36 8.39 8.29
C TYR A 103 -4.55 7.59 8.83
N GLU A 104 -5.65 8.24 9.18
CA GLU A 104 -6.89 7.56 9.57
C GLU A 104 -7.48 6.78 8.39
N ASN A 105 -7.63 7.44 7.25
CA ASN A 105 -8.10 6.78 6.04
C ASN A 105 -7.12 5.75 5.50
N ALA A 106 -5.82 6.00 5.59
CA ALA A 106 -4.81 5.03 5.19
C ALA A 106 -4.95 3.72 5.99
N GLY A 107 -5.02 3.83 7.32
CA GLY A 107 -5.24 2.69 8.21
C GLY A 107 -6.54 1.94 7.88
N PHE A 108 -7.64 2.68 7.67
CA PHE A 108 -8.92 2.10 7.27
C PHE A 108 -8.82 1.27 5.99
N TYR A 109 -8.16 1.79 4.93
CA TYR A 109 -8.02 1.04 3.68
C TYR A 109 -7.09 -0.16 3.79
N TYR A 110 -6.01 -0.08 4.56
CA TYR A 110 -5.17 -1.24 4.86
C TYR A 110 -5.94 -2.33 5.61
N GLU A 111 -6.75 -1.95 6.58
CA GLU A 111 -7.63 -2.87 7.31
C GLU A 111 -8.65 -3.52 6.37
N GLN A 112 -9.33 -2.71 5.54
CA GLN A 112 -10.28 -3.24 4.54
C GLN A 112 -9.60 -4.19 3.55
N MET A 113 -8.39 -3.91 3.13
CA MET A 113 -7.61 -4.79 2.24
C MET A 113 -7.40 -6.18 2.88
N LEU A 114 -7.02 -6.24 4.16
CA LEU A 114 -6.82 -7.50 4.86
C LEU A 114 -8.13 -8.21 5.18
N LEU A 115 -9.20 -7.47 5.53
CA LEU A 115 -10.54 -8.06 5.70
C LEU A 115 -11.08 -8.65 4.41
N TYR A 116 -10.75 -8.02 3.28
CA TYR A 116 -11.16 -8.51 1.97
C TYR A 116 -10.38 -9.74 1.51
N ASP A 117 -9.09 -9.79 1.84
CA ASP A 117 -8.20 -10.91 1.55
C ASP A 117 -7.22 -11.19 2.70
N GLU A 118 -7.69 -11.93 3.69
CA GLU A 118 -6.90 -12.29 4.87
C GLU A 118 -5.72 -13.24 4.57
N THR A 119 -5.64 -13.78 3.35
CA THR A 119 -4.54 -14.64 2.92
C THR A 119 -3.42 -13.87 2.23
N TYR A 120 -3.59 -12.56 2.03
CA TYR A 120 -2.61 -11.73 1.33
C TYR A 120 -1.45 -11.33 2.26
N ARG A 121 -0.43 -12.17 2.34
CA ARG A 121 0.74 -11.98 3.21
C ARG A 121 1.45 -10.64 2.99
N ALA A 122 1.64 -10.23 1.74
CA ALA A 122 2.29 -8.96 1.43
C ALA A 122 1.53 -7.77 2.05
N GLY A 123 0.19 -7.83 2.10
CA GLY A 123 -0.64 -6.81 2.71
C GLY A 123 -0.40 -6.64 4.22
N TYR A 124 -0.14 -7.73 4.94
CA TYR A 124 0.27 -7.63 6.35
C TYR A 124 1.59 -6.88 6.50
N GLY A 125 2.57 -7.13 5.61
CA GLY A 125 3.83 -6.41 5.60
C GLY A 125 3.67 -4.92 5.31
N GLU A 126 2.81 -4.57 4.39
CA GLU A 126 2.53 -3.17 4.02
C GLU A 126 1.82 -2.43 5.16
N TYR A 127 0.75 -3.01 5.70
CA TYR A 127 0.04 -2.43 6.83
C TYR A 127 0.92 -2.36 8.07
N GLY A 128 1.67 -3.40 8.36
CA GLY A 128 2.62 -3.40 9.48
C GLY A 128 3.66 -2.28 9.37
N MET A 129 4.25 -2.09 8.20
CA MET A 129 5.20 -0.99 7.97
C MET A 129 4.55 0.39 8.05
N PHE A 130 3.30 0.54 7.60
CA PHE A 130 2.53 1.76 7.81
C PHE A 130 2.36 2.06 9.31
N LEU A 131 1.94 1.09 10.10
CA LEU A 131 1.76 1.26 11.56
C LEU A 131 3.08 1.66 12.23
N PHE A 132 4.20 1.08 11.82
CA PHE A 132 5.52 1.48 12.32
C PHE A 132 5.89 2.91 11.96
N ARG A 133 5.73 3.29 10.69
CA ARG A 133 6.07 4.64 10.22
C ARG A 133 5.25 5.73 10.92
N THR A 134 4.00 5.40 11.26
CA THR A 134 3.08 6.32 11.94
C THR A 134 3.17 6.26 13.48
N GLY A 135 4.07 5.43 14.02
CA GLY A 135 4.33 5.32 15.46
C GLY A 135 3.30 4.48 16.23
N GLN A 136 2.44 3.75 15.54
CA GLN A 136 1.40 2.89 16.12
C GLN A 136 1.96 1.48 16.45
N LYS A 137 2.97 1.43 17.32
CA LYS A 137 3.73 0.20 17.59
C LYS A 137 2.91 -0.92 18.20
N GLU A 138 2.00 -0.59 19.12
CA GLU A 138 1.11 -1.56 19.76
C GLU A 138 0.16 -2.21 18.76
N ALA A 139 -0.39 -1.42 17.84
CA ALA A 139 -1.22 -1.93 16.75
C ALA A 139 -0.41 -2.81 15.79
N GLY A 140 0.83 -2.41 15.46
CA GLY A 140 1.75 -3.21 14.67
C GLY A 140 2.08 -4.55 15.35
N GLN A 141 2.27 -4.57 16.67
CA GLN A 141 2.51 -5.80 17.43
C GLN A 141 1.28 -6.72 17.43
N ALA A 142 0.08 -6.15 17.59
CA ALA A 142 -1.17 -6.93 17.52
C ALA A 142 -1.36 -7.57 16.15
N LEU A 143 -1.12 -6.80 15.08
CA LEU A 143 -1.17 -7.27 13.70
C LEU A 143 -0.14 -8.39 13.43
N TRP A 144 1.07 -8.26 13.98
CA TRP A 144 2.09 -9.30 13.89
C TRP A 144 1.63 -10.60 14.56
N THR A 145 1.05 -10.50 15.74
CA THR A 145 0.52 -11.66 16.48
C THR A 145 -0.60 -12.34 15.67
N GLU A 146 -1.49 -11.57 15.06
CA GLU A 146 -2.52 -12.08 14.17
C GLU A 146 -1.89 -12.80 12.96
N TYR A 147 -0.96 -12.16 12.26
CA TYR A 147 -0.25 -12.75 11.14
C TYR A 147 0.40 -14.10 11.50
N LYS A 148 1.10 -14.16 12.63
CA LYS A 148 1.77 -15.39 13.09
C LYS A 148 0.78 -16.50 13.46
N SER A 149 -0.44 -16.18 13.86
CA SER A 149 -1.47 -17.16 14.15
C SER A 149 -2.09 -17.83 12.92
N LYS A 150 -1.89 -17.24 11.73
CA LYS A 150 -2.45 -17.71 10.47
C LYS A 150 -1.48 -18.65 9.72
N GLU A 151 -1.18 -19.80 10.32
CA GLU A 151 -0.24 -20.80 9.75
C GLU A 151 -0.68 -21.36 8.38
N THR A 152 -1.98 -21.28 8.08
CA THR A 152 -2.57 -21.77 6.83
C THR A 152 -2.63 -20.74 5.73
N MET A 153 -2.01 -19.57 5.93
CA MET A 153 -1.93 -18.57 4.88
C MET A 153 -1.31 -19.12 3.62
N LEU A 154 -1.90 -18.79 2.48
CA LEU A 154 -1.34 -19.13 1.18
C LEU A 154 0.08 -18.56 1.06
N ASP A 155 0.96 -19.38 0.50
CA ASP A 155 2.34 -18.94 0.27
C ASP A 155 2.38 -18.14 -1.03
N ASP A 156 2.40 -16.83 -0.91
CA ASP A 156 2.65 -15.92 -2.02
C ASP A 156 4.06 -15.30 -1.89
N THR A 157 4.47 -14.55 -2.90
CA THR A 157 5.78 -13.91 -2.90
C THR A 157 5.89 -12.94 -1.73
N VAL A 158 6.83 -13.20 -0.83
CA VAL A 158 7.09 -12.34 0.33
C VAL A 158 7.62 -10.99 -0.11
N SER A 159 6.82 -9.94 0.10
CA SER A 159 7.17 -8.59 -0.28
C SER A 159 8.35 -8.04 0.52
N ARG A 160 8.98 -6.99 0.00
CA ARG A 160 10.00 -6.25 0.73
C ARG A 160 9.48 -5.73 2.06
N ASN A 161 8.24 -5.24 2.09
CA ASN A 161 7.63 -4.70 3.29
C ASN A 161 7.42 -5.76 4.37
N LEU A 162 6.97 -6.96 3.99
CA LEU A 162 6.85 -8.07 4.93
C LEU A 162 8.20 -8.41 5.56
N ARG A 163 9.25 -8.52 4.76
CA ARG A 163 10.62 -8.79 5.26
C ARG A 163 11.15 -7.69 6.17
N LEU A 164 10.89 -6.42 5.85
CA LEU A 164 11.30 -5.31 6.69
C LEU A 164 10.55 -5.32 8.02
N TRP A 165 9.27 -5.59 7.99
CA TRP A 165 8.44 -5.71 9.17
C TRP A 165 8.85 -6.85 10.08
N GLU A 166 9.10 -8.05 9.52
CA GLU A 166 9.66 -9.20 10.24
C GLU A 166 10.96 -8.85 10.96
N LYS A 167 11.85 -8.13 10.28
CA LYS A 167 13.12 -7.69 10.85
C LYS A 167 12.94 -6.71 12.02
N GLU A 168 11.99 -5.78 11.93
CA GLU A 168 11.72 -4.85 13.03
C GLU A 168 11.09 -5.56 14.24
N MET A 169 10.22 -6.54 14.01
CA MET A 169 9.62 -7.34 15.07
C MET A 169 10.62 -8.19 15.83
N THR A 170 11.49 -8.92 15.12
CA THR A 170 12.52 -9.75 15.75
C THR A 170 13.49 -8.94 16.59
N LYS A 171 13.86 -7.72 16.15
CA LYS A 171 14.70 -6.82 16.95
C LYS A 171 14.03 -6.34 18.25
N SER A 172 12.70 -6.21 18.26
CA SER A 172 11.97 -5.80 19.46
C SER A 172 11.87 -6.93 20.48
N GLU A 173 11.75 -8.18 20.01
CA GLU A 173 11.74 -9.38 20.88
C GLU A 173 13.10 -9.61 21.56
N GLU A 174 14.22 -9.36 20.89
CA GLU A 174 15.57 -9.49 21.46
C GLU A 174 15.88 -8.46 22.57
N LYS A 175 15.09 -7.37 22.66
CA LYS A 175 15.28 -6.30 23.64
C LYS A 175 14.33 -6.37 24.82
N SER A 176 13.43 -7.34 24.84
CA SER A 176 12.45 -7.59 25.91
C SER A 176 12.93 -8.68 26.86
#